data_5960e2cc043769b1687a1df25a12516b
#
_entry.id   5960e2cc043769b1687a1df25a12516b
#
_cell.length_a   1.000
_cell.length_b   1.000
_cell.length_c   1.000
_cell.angle_alpha   90.00
_cell.angle_beta   90.00
_cell.angle_gamma   90.00
#
_symmetry.space_group_name_H-M   'P 1'
#
loop_
_entity.id
_entity.type
_entity.pdbx_description
1 polymer ?
#
loop_
_entity_poly.entity_id
_entity_poly.type
_entity_poly.pdbx_seq_one_letter_code
_entity_poly.pdbx_strand_id
1 'polypeptide(L)'
;WINYGEYDWSIENAEVVTYRDGTPIPQVTDEAEWQSLTTGAWCYVNNDPTKRKLFNWYAVAGIHDTDSSTPKKEFAPAGWRVSNESDWLELKDYLISNGYNFDSTIEGNKIAKSMASMVQWNESLNEGAVGNNPSINNYSGFNAFPDGFRELESTFKDYGVGANFWVWMVNEGNTNPYYWLASYDNYLQTTSTNMKEGLSVRFVRNASTASLNDFTNWINIFPNPSSKYINVNIDSELEAVVFDLLGKELIRENIKGRLDISLLEKGTYILNLTDGINTSTHKIIKE
;
A
#
# COMPACT_ATOMS: atom_id res chain seq x y z
N TRP A 1 1.86 2.11 -4.57
CA TRP A 1 1.44 2.03 -3.17
C TRP A 1 1.01 3.40 -2.66
N ILE A 2 0.27 3.41 -1.56
CA ILE A 2 -0.20 4.60 -0.87
C ILE A 2 0.04 4.44 0.63
N ASN A 3 0.37 5.54 1.31
CA ASN A 3 0.58 5.56 2.75
C ASN A 3 -0.72 5.89 3.50
N TYR A 4 -1.01 5.11 4.54
CA TYR A 4 -2.05 5.37 5.51
C TYR A 4 -1.45 5.26 6.92
N GLY A 5 -0.87 6.36 7.38
CA GLY A 5 -0.23 6.40 8.70
C GLY A 5 1.06 5.57 8.76
N GLU A 6 1.06 4.53 9.57
CA GLU A 6 2.24 3.69 9.81
C GLU A 6 2.48 2.62 8.73
N TYR A 7 1.56 2.47 7.76
CA TYR A 7 1.63 1.44 6.72
C TYR A 7 1.51 1.98 5.31
N ASP A 8 2.32 1.41 4.43
CA ASP A 8 2.14 1.50 2.99
C ASP A 8 1.31 0.34 2.50
N TRP A 9 0.28 0.60 1.70
CA TRP A 9 -0.60 -0.40 1.09
C TRP A 9 -0.43 -0.45 -0.42
N SER A 10 -0.49 -1.65 -1.00
CA SER A 10 -0.58 -1.78 -2.45
C SER A 10 -1.92 -1.20 -2.94
N ILE A 11 -1.90 -0.43 -4.04
CA ILE A 11 -3.11 0.11 -4.68
C ILE A 11 -3.70 -0.84 -5.72
N GLU A 12 -2.97 -1.88 -6.07
CA GLU A 12 -3.42 -2.95 -6.96
C GLU A 12 -3.55 -4.26 -6.17
N ASN A 13 -4.43 -5.14 -6.64
CA ASN A 13 -4.54 -6.50 -6.13
C ASN A 13 -3.29 -7.30 -6.49
N ALA A 14 -2.99 -8.35 -5.73
CA ALA A 14 -1.89 -9.25 -6.03
C ALA A 14 -2.02 -9.86 -7.43
N GLU A 15 -0.93 -9.82 -8.21
CA GLU A 15 -0.82 -10.39 -9.54
C GLU A 15 0.31 -11.41 -9.65
N VAL A 16 0.83 -11.89 -8.51
CA VAL A 16 1.92 -12.85 -8.44
C VAL A 16 1.53 -14.20 -9.04
N VAL A 17 2.47 -14.86 -9.67
CA VAL A 17 2.31 -16.23 -10.22
C VAL A 17 3.36 -17.19 -9.65
N THR A 18 4.22 -16.67 -8.78
CA THR A 18 5.24 -17.44 -8.05
C THR A 18 5.28 -16.97 -6.60
N TYR A 19 5.68 -17.84 -5.72
CA TYR A 19 6.14 -17.47 -4.38
C TYR A 19 7.44 -16.65 -4.47
N ARG A 20 7.83 -16.01 -3.36
CA ARG A 20 9.03 -15.15 -3.29
C ARG A 20 10.31 -15.85 -3.74
N ASP A 21 10.43 -17.15 -3.54
CA ASP A 21 11.58 -17.95 -3.92
C ASP A 21 11.57 -18.41 -5.38
N GLY A 22 10.57 -18.00 -6.16
CA GLY A 22 10.40 -18.35 -7.56
C GLY A 22 9.61 -19.65 -7.81
N THR A 23 9.19 -20.37 -6.77
CA THR A 23 8.33 -21.55 -6.94
C THR A 23 6.99 -21.16 -7.58
N PRO A 24 6.55 -21.81 -8.67
CA PRO A 24 5.29 -21.47 -9.32
C PRO A 24 4.07 -21.70 -8.40
N ILE A 25 3.07 -20.81 -8.49
CA ILE A 25 1.73 -21.04 -7.98
C ILE A 25 0.87 -21.50 -9.17
N PRO A 26 0.27 -22.70 -9.16
CA PRO A 26 -0.49 -23.22 -10.28
C PRO A 26 -1.69 -22.34 -10.64
N GLN A 27 -1.91 -22.12 -11.94
CA GLN A 27 -3.18 -21.61 -12.44
C GLN A 27 -4.15 -22.76 -12.61
N VAL A 28 -5.33 -22.69 -11.99
CA VAL A 28 -6.37 -23.73 -12.06
C VAL A 28 -7.66 -23.12 -12.56
N THR A 29 -8.08 -23.51 -13.75
CA THR A 29 -9.33 -23.06 -14.41
C THR A 29 -10.45 -24.09 -14.31
N ASP A 30 -10.12 -25.38 -14.27
CA ASP A 30 -11.08 -26.47 -14.17
C ASP A 30 -11.83 -26.45 -12.83
N GLU A 31 -13.13 -26.68 -12.87
CA GLU A 31 -14.00 -26.62 -11.69
C GLU A 31 -13.76 -27.76 -10.71
N ALA A 32 -13.63 -28.98 -11.21
CA ALA A 32 -13.46 -30.18 -10.38
C ALA A 32 -12.06 -30.19 -9.72
N GLU A 33 -11.04 -29.73 -10.48
CA GLU A 33 -9.70 -29.55 -9.94
C GLU A 33 -9.70 -28.51 -8.83
N TRP A 34 -10.32 -27.32 -9.04
CA TRP A 34 -10.38 -26.26 -8.03
C TRP A 34 -11.05 -26.74 -6.72
N GLN A 35 -12.17 -27.44 -6.84
CA GLN A 35 -12.89 -27.99 -5.68
C GLN A 35 -12.06 -29.00 -4.87
N SER A 36 -11.15 -29.71 -5.53
CA SER A 36 -10.30 -30.72 -4.89
C SER A 36 -9.03 -30.14 -4.25
N LEU A 37 -8.70 -28.86 -4.47
CA LEU A 37 -7.46 -28.24 -4.02
C LEU A 37 -7.27 -28.32 -2.51
N THR A 38 -6.05 -28.66 -2.13
CA THR A 38 -5.51 -28.58 -0.76
C THR A 38 -4.18 -27.81 -0.73
N THR A 39 -3.77 -27.29 -1.87
CA THR A 39 -2.54 -26.52 -2.08
C THR A 39 -2.85 -25.20 -2.79
N GLY A 40 -1.87 -24.31 -2.82
CA GLY A 40 -2.01 -22.99 -3.41
C GLY A 40 -2.29 -23.00 -4.90
N ALA A 41 -3.29 -22.20 -5.30
CA ALA A 41 -3.66 -21.99 -6.70
C ALA A 41 -4.21 -20.59 -6.91
N TRP A 42 -4.21 -20.16 -8.17
CA TRP A 42 -4.87 -18.94 -8.62
C TRP A 42 -5.67 -19.16 -9.90
N CYS A 43 -6.60 -18.24 -10.18
CA CYS A 43 -7.30 -18.15 -11.47
C CYS A 43 -7.54 -16.68 -11.82
N TYR A 44 -7.88 -16.39 -13.06
CA TYR A 44 -8.46 -15.10 -13.41
C TYR A 44 -9.92 -15.03 -13.00
N VAL A 45 -10.42 -13.84 -12.69
CA VAL A 45 -11.86 -13.59 -12.52
C VAL A 45 -12.62 -14.07 -13.76
N ASN A 46 -13.62 -14.91 -13.57
CA ASN A 46 -14.37 -15.56 -14.65
C ASN A 46 -13.50 -16.35 -15.64
N ASN A 47 -12.30 -16.79 -15.25
CA ASN A 47 -11.30 -17.41 -16.11
C ASN A 47 -10.92 -16.56 -17.35
N ASP A 48 -11.10 -15.23 -17.27
CA ASP A 48 -10.82 -14.29 -18.33
C ASP A 48 -9.43 -13.64 -18.12
N PRO A 49 -8.42 -13.89 -18.97
CA PRO A 49 -7.06 -13.40 -18.79
C PRO A 49 -6.92 -11.87 -18.92
N THR A 50 -7.97 -11.17 -19.30
CA THR A 50 -7.99 -9.70 -19.29
C THR A 50 -8.37 -9.11 -17.93
N LYS A 51 -8.76 -9.96 -16.96
CA LYS A 51 -9.17 -9.59 -15.62
C LYS A 51 -8.08 -9.92 -14.61
N ARG A 52 -8.30 -9.49 -13.36
CA ARG A 52 -7.37 -9.68 -12.24
C ARG A 52 -7.40 -11.11 -11.71
N LYS A 53 -6.44 -11.45 -10.88
CA LYS A 53 -6.29 -12.78 -10.28
C LYS A 53 -7.03 -12.90 -8.95
N LEU A 54 -7.54 -14.10 -8.72
CA LEU A 54 -8.07 -14.56 -7.44
C LEU A 54 -7.20 -15.72 -6.95
N PHE A 55 -6.97 -15.78 -5.66
CA PHE A 55 -6.13 -16.78 -5.00
C PHE A 55 -6.95 -17.55 -3.96
N ASN A 56 -6.76 -18.86 -3.87
CA ASN A 56 -7.25 -19.58 -2.71
C ASN A 56 -6.38 -19.28 -1.49
N TRP A 57 -6.91 -19.58 -0.29
CA TRP A 57 -6.15 -19.31 0.93
C TRP A 57 -4.85 -20.12 1.02
N TYR A 58 -4.82 -21.33 0.47
CA TYR A 58 -3.61 -22.14 0.48
C TYR A 58 -2.43 -21.45 -0.22
N ALA A 59 -2.68 -20.74 -1.31
CA ALA A 59 -1.65 -19.92 -1.98
C ALA A 59 -1.17 -18.81 -1.04
N VAL A 60 -2.09 -18.08 -0.42
CA VAL A 60 -1.78 -16.98 0.50
C VAL A 60 -1.01 -17.49 1.71
N ALA A 61 -1.34 -18.66 2.23
CA ALA A 61 -0.68 -19.33 3.35
C ALA A 61 0.67 -20.00 2.98
N GLY A 62 1.05 -20.00 1.69
CA GLY A 62 2.30 -20.60 1.23
C GLY A 62 2.32 -22.12 1.20
N ILE A 63 1.14 -22.76 1.21
CA ILE A 63 0.99 -24.23 1.14
C ILE A 63 1.10 -24.65 -0.32
N HIS A 64 2.28 -25.08 -0.74
CA HIS A 64 2.60 -25.35 -2.14
C HIS A 64 2.63 -26.83 -2.52
N ASP A 65 2.60 -27.72 -1.55
CA ASP A 65 2.52 -29.17 -1.71
C ASP A 65 1.66 -29.82 -0.62
N THR A 66 1.48 -31.12 -0.69
CA THR A 66 0.63 -31.89 0.25
C THR A 66 1.39 -32.43 1.47
N ASP A 67 2.70 -32.23 1.54
CA ASP A 67 3.51 -32.62 2.69
C ASP A 67 3.49 -31.51 3.76
N SER A 68 2.78 -31.75 4.84
CA SER A 68 2.65 -30.79 5.95
C SER A 68 3.97 -30.48 6.67
N SER A 69 5.03 -31.26 6.44
CA SER A 69 6.38 -31.02 6.98
C SER A 69 7.18 -30.05 6.15
N THR A 70 6.80 -29.82 4.89
CA THR A 70 7.47 -28.87 4.01
C THR A 70 7.25 -27.43 4.50
N PRO A 71 8.32 -26.62 4.62
CA PRO A 71 8.17 -25.23 5.04
C PRO A 71 7.28 -24.42 4.11
N LYS A 72 6.37 -23.65 4.68
CA LYS A 72 5.51 -22.73 3.92
C LYS A 72 6.34 -21.69 3.19
N LYS A 73 5.87 -21.30 2.02
CA LYS A 73 6.53 -20.31 1.16
C LYS A 73 5.94 -18.91 1.37
N GLU A 74 6.76 -17.90 1.18
CA GLU A 74 6.32 -16.51 1.27
C GLU A 74 5.55 -16.11 0.01
N PHE A 75 4.27 -15.76 0.17
CA PHE A 75 3.40 -15.34 -0.93
C PHE A 75 3.69 -13.90 -1.38
N ALA A 76 3.90 -12.98 -0.45
CA ALA A 76 4.12 -11.58 -0.76
C ALA A 76 5.53 -11.32 -1.32
N PRO A 77 5.70 -10.33 -2.22
CA PRO A 77 7.01 -9.91 -2.71
C PRO A 77 7.95 -9.45 -1.58
N ALA A 78 9.25 -9.39 -1.87
CA ALA A 78 10.24 -8.94 -0.90
C ALA A 78 9.91 -7.52 -0.37
N GLY A 79 9.99 -7.35 0.95
CA GLY A 79 9.65 -6.10 1.64
C GLY A 79 8.16 -5.90 1.88
N TRP A 80 7.30 -6.80 1.42
CA TRP A 80 5.85 -6.77 1.62
C TRP A 80 5.37 -8.03 2.36
N ARG A 81 4.19 -7.94 2.95
CA ARG A 81 3.44 -9.06 3.53
C ARG A 81 1.97 -8.98 3.17
N VAL A 82 1.25 -10.06 3.32
CA VAL A 82 -0.22 -10.05 3.24
C VAL A 82 -0.76 -9.28 4.44
N SER A 83 -1.81 -8.49 4.22
CA SER A 83 -2.46 -7.71 5.28
C SER A 83 -3.15 -8.62 6.30
N ASN A 84 -2.98 -8.35 7.58
CA ASN A 84 -3.64 -9.02 8.70
C ASN A 84 -4.82 -8.20 9.25
N GLU A 85 -5.52 -8.71 10.24
CA GLU A 85 -6.68 -8.03 10.82
C GLU A 85 -6.34 -6.68 11.45
N SER A 86 -5.21 -6.56 12.15
CA SER A 86 -4.82 -5.27 12.75
C SER A 86 -4.54 -4.22 11.69
N ASP A 87 -3.94 -4.59 10.56
CA ASP A 87 -3.71 -3.66 9.46
C ASP A 87 -5.02 -3.08 8.91
N TRP A 88 -6.03 -3.93 8.74
CA TRP A 88 -7.35 -3.49 8.26
C TRP A 88 -8.08 -2.62 9.29
N LEU A 89 -7.95 -2.92 10.59
CA LEU A 89 -8.51 -2.09 11.66
C LEU A 89 -7.84 -0.72 11.68
N GLU A 90 -6.51 -0.67 11.60
CA GLU A 90 -5.75 0.58 11.57
C GLU A 90 -6.05 1.39 10.30
N LEU A 91 -6.13 0.75 9.13
CA LEU A 91 -6.56 1.40 7.88
C LEU A 91 -7.96 2.02 8.04
N LYS A 92 -8.91 1.25 8.58
CA LYS A 92 -10.29 1.72 8.82
C LYS A 92 -10.28 2.95 9.73
N ASP A 93 -9.59 2.87 10.87
CA ASP A 93 -9.55 3.94 11.85
C ASP A 93 -8.83 5.18 11.30
N TYR A 94 -7.75 4.99 10.55
CA TYR A 94 -7.08 6.07 9.83
C TYR A 94 -8.03 6.78 8.85
N LEU A 95 -8.73 6.03 8.00
CA LEU A 95 -9.64 6.61 7.01
C LEU A 95 -10.80 7.36 7.67
N ILE A 96 -11.40 6.81 8.72
CA ILE A 96 -12.47 7.48 9.46
C ILE A 96 -11.96 8.79 10.08
N SER A 97 -10.85 8.73 10.81
CA SER A 97 -10.27 9.88 11.54
C SER A 97 -9.82 11.01 10.62
N ASN A 98 -9.50 10.69 9.34
CA ASN A 98 -9.07 11.66 8.35
C ASN A 98 -10.22 12.10 7.40
N GLY A 99 -11.49 11.83 7.75
CA GLY A 99 -12.66 12.35 7.03
C GLY A 99 -12.96 11.64 5.70
N TYR A 100 -12.54 10.39 5.53
CA TYR A 100 -12.80 9.60 4.32
C TYR A 100 -14.19 8.94 4.30
N ASN A 101 -15.05 9.16 5.30
CA ASN A 101 -16.45 8.80 5.22
C ASN A 101 -17.14 9.55 4.06
N PHE A 102 -18.10 8.91 3.37
CA PHE A 102 -18.75 9.52 2.20
C PHE A 102 -19.46 10.85 2.53
N ASP A 103 -19.82 11.07 3.79
CA ASP A 103 -20.46 12.29 4.31
C ASP A 103 -19.45 13.22 5.00
N SER A 104 -18.16 12.96 4.87
CA SER A 104 -17.05 13.71 5.48
C SER A 104 -17.07 13.75 7.01
N THR A 105 -17.88 12.93 7.66
CA THR A 105 -17.85 12.77 9.12
C THR A 105 -16.67 11.91 9.56
N ILE A 106 -16.27 12.05 10.82
CA ILE A 106 -15.22 11.23 11.44
C ILE A 106 -15.80 10.17 12.40
N GLU A 107 -17.09 9.90 12.28
CA GLU A 107 -17.82 8.95 13.11
C GLU A 107 -18.48 7.86 12.28
N GLY A 108 -18.41 6.64 12.79
CA GLY A 108 -18.97 5.46 12.12
C GLY A 108 -18.13 5.00 10.93
N ASN A 109 -18.37 3.79 10.50
CA ASN A 109 -17.68 3.18 9.36
C ASN A 109 -18.49 3.41 8.09
N LYS A 110 -18.17 4.46 7.34
CA LYS A 110 -18.83 4.85 6.08
C LYS A 110 -17.81 5.07 4.96
N ILE A 111 -16.68 4.35 5.02
CA ILE A 111 -15.50 4.56 4.18
C ILE A 111 -15.52 3.78 2.87
N ALA A 112 -16.46 2.85 2.67
CA ALA A 112 -16.45 1.94 1.51
C ALA A 112 -16.36 2.69 0.18
N LYS A 113 -17.13 3.78 0.03
CA LYS A 113 -17.13 4.60 -1.19
C LYS A 113 -15.77 5.23 -1.47
N SER A 114 -15.07 5.73 -0.47
CA SER A 114 -13.73 6.31 -0.63
C SER A 114 -12.66 5.27 -0.99
N MET A 115 -12.87 4.00 -0.61
CA MET A 115 -11.96 2.90 -0.90
C MET A 115 -12.19 2.25 -2.27
N ALA A 116 -13.41 2.29 -2.79
CA ALA A 116 -13.83 1.60 -4.01
C ALA A 116 -13.29 2.28 -5.27
N SER A 117 -12.98 1.52 -6.32
CA SER A 117 -12.63 2.04 -7.65
C SER A 117 -13.79 2.86 -8.25
N MET A 118 -13.46 3.74 -9.20
CA MET A 118 -14.48 4.54 -9.90
C MET A 118 -15.22 3.76 -10.99
N VAL A 119 -14.87 2.51 -11.25
CA VAL A 119 -15.37 1.73 -12.39
C VAL A 119 -15.80 0.32 -11.98
N GLN A 120 -16.62 -0.29 -12.82
CA GLN A 120 -17.04 -1.70 -12.76
C GLN A 120 -18.05 -2.04 -11.64
N TRP A 121 -18.44 -1.13 -10.79
CA TRP A 121 -19.46 -1.35 -9.77
C TRP A 121 -20.86 -1.31 -10.34
N ASN A 122 -21.71 -2.26 -9.95
CA ASN A 122 -23.13 -2.24 -10.24
C ASN A 122 -23.78 -1.04 -9.56
N GLU A 123 -24.79 -0.46 -10.22
CA GLU A 123 -25.51 0.71 -9.71
C GLU A 123 -26.27 0.40 -8.41
N SER A 124 -26.32 1.39 -7.53
CA SER A 124 -27.12 1.39 -6.30
C SER A 124 -27.81 2.73 -6.12
N LEU A 125 -29.04 2.70 -5.62
CA LEU A 125 -29.79 3.91 -5.24
C LEU A 125 -29.57 4.31 -3.78
N ASN A 126 -28.92 3.47 -2.98
CA ASN A 126 -28.66 3.74 -1.58
C ASN A 126 -27.65 4.89 -1.45
N GLU A 127 -27.99 5.90 -0.68
CA GLU A 127 -27.11 7.04 -0.42
C GLU A 127 -25.79 6.59 0.24
N GLY A 128 -24.70 7.11 -0.28
CA GLY A 128 -23.35 6.78 0.22
C GLY A 128 -22.86 5.38 -0.15
N ALA A 129 -23.69 4.53 -0.77
CA ALA A 129 -23.24 3.22 -1.22
C ALA A 129 -22.20 3.33 -2.34
N VAL A 130 -21.35 2.33 -2.46
CA VAL A 130 -20.28 2.28 -3.47
C VAL A 130 -20.83 2.41 -4.88
N GLY A 131 -21.95 1.74 -5.22
CA GLY A 131 -22.61 1.81 -6.54
C GLY A 131 -23.41 3.09 -6.78
N ASN A 132 -23.56 3.96 -5.79
CA ASN A 132 -24.24 5.24 -5.94
C ASN A 132 -23.27 6.29 -6.50
N ASN A 133 -23.41 6.61 -7.80
CA ASN A 133 -22.49 7.49 -8.51
C ASN A 133 -21.00 7.08 -8.34
N PRO A 134 -20.55 5.95 -8.94
CA PRO A 134 -19.18 5.47 -8.77
C PRO A 134 -18.09 6.43 -9.25
N SER A 135 -18.41 7.41 -10.09
CA SER A 135 -17.44 8.40 -10.60
C SER A 135 -16.80 9.29 -9.52
N ILE A 136 -17.39 9.32 -8.31
CA ILE A 136 -16.85 10.05 -7.16
C ILE A 136 -16.24 9.11 -6.09
N ASN A 137 -16.05 7.85 -6.40
CA ASN A 137 -15.35 6.90 -5.52
C ASN A 137 -13.85 7.19 -5.46
N ASN A 138 -13.14 6.36 -4.73
CA ASN A 138 -11.66 6.29 -4.66
C ASN A 138 -10.98 7.55 -4.10
N TYR A 139 -11.67 8.30 -3.27
CA TYR A 139 -11.11 9.50 -2.64
C TYR A 139 -9.90 9.16 -1.73
N SER A 140 -9.87 7.97 -1.13
CA SER A 140 -8.72 7.50 -0.35
C SER A 140 -7.53 7.03 -1.21
N GLY A 141 -7.76 6.70 -2.48
CA GLY A 141 -6.75 6.11 -3.37
C GLY A 141 -6.57 4.60 -3.21
N PHE A 142 -7.34 3.91 -2.36
CA PHE A 142 -7.21 2.46 -2.12
C PHE A 142 -7.56 1.63 -3.35
N ASN A 143 -8.49 2.08 -4.19
CA ASN A 143 -8.81 1.55 -5.50
C ASN A 143 -9.26 0.08 -5.49
N ALA A 144 -10.21 -0.27 -4.64
CA ALA A 144 -10.80 -1.61 -4.58
C ALA A 144 -11.70 -1.89 -5.79
N PHE A 145 -11.41 -2.95 -6.54
CA PHE A 145 -12.21 -3.36 -7.70
C PHE A 145 -13.24 -4.43 -7.33
N PRO A 146 -14.46 -4.41 -7.91
CA PRO A 146 -15.49 -5.40 -7.65
C PRO A 146 -15.25 -6.69 -8.42
N ASP A 147 -14.14 -7.35 -8.13
CA ASP A 147 -13.71 -8.57 -8.79
C ASP A 147 -14.52 -9.80 -8.37
N GLY A 148 -15.39 -9.66 -7.36
CA GLY A 148 -16.15 -10.76 -6.82
C GLY A 148 -15.25 -11.81 -6.15
N PHE A 149 -15.62 -13.07 -6.28
CA PHE A 149 -14.86 -14.21 -5.78
C PHE A 149 -15.19 -15.48 -6.57
N ARG A 150 -14.33 -16.49 -6.46
CA ARG A 150 -14.61 -17.86 -6.91
C ARG A 150 -15.05 -18.68 -5.71
N GLU A 151 -16.28 -19.15 -5.70
CA GLU A 151 -16.83 -19.88 -4.57
C GLU A 151 -16.37 -21.35 -4.49
N LEU A 152 -16.71 -22.02 -3.41
CA LEU A 152 -16.33 -23.43 -3.15
C LEU A 152 -16.78 -24.38 -4.28
N GLU A 153 -17.96 -24.16 -4.80
CA GLU A 153 -18.52 -24.90 -5.95
C GLU A 153 -17.87 -24.50 -7.29
N SER A 154 -16.83 -23.66 -7.24
CA SER A 154 -16.02 -23.25 -8.38
C SER A 154 -16.69 -22.29 -9.37
N THR A 155 -17.88 -21.78 -9.06
CA THR A 155 -18.52 -20.72 -9.83
C THR A 155 -18.01 -19.35 -9.38
N PHE A 156 -18.14 -18.36 -10.28
CA PHE A 156 -17.77 -16.98 -9.95
C PHE A 156 -18.99 -16.19 -9.52
N LYS A 157 -18.88 -15.44 -8.44
CA LYS A 157 -19.96 -14.65 -7.85
C LYS A 157 -19.54 -13.21 -7.66
N ASP A 158 -20.51 -12.34 -7.56
CA ASP A 158 -20.42 -10.96 -7.12
C ASP A 158 -19.47 -10.07 -7.95
N TYR A 159 -19.15 -10.46 -9.21
CA TYR A 159 -18.49 -9.55 -10.14
C TYR A 159 -19.36 -8.30 -10.37
N GLY A 160 -18.79 -7.14 -10.17
CA GLY A 160 -19.51 -5.85 -10.17
C GLY A 160 -20.21 -5.52 -8.85
N VAL A 161 -20.29 -6.45 -7.92
CA VAL A 161 -21.00 -6.31 -6.64
C VAL A 161 -20.05 -6.22 -5.45
N GLY A 162 -19.03 -7.06 -5.40
CA GLY A 162 -18.16 -7.17 -4.24
C GLY A 162 -16.67 -7.09 -4.53
N ALA A 163 -15.93 -6.37 -3.70
CA ALA A 163 -14.47 -6.43 -3.63
C ALA A 163 -14.07 -7.18 -2.35
N ASN A 164 -13.46 -8.34 -2.49
CA ASN A 164 -13.22 -9.29 -1.41
C ASN A 164 -11.73 -9.53 -1.23
N PHE A 165 -11.20 -9.38 -0.01
CA PHE A 165 -9.76 -9.42 0.26
C PHE A 165 -9.43 -10.38 1.39
N TRP A 166 -8.60 -11.39 1.13
CA TRP A 166 -8.06 -12.25 2.16
C TRP A 166 -7.34 -11.46 3.26
N VAL A 167 -7.52 -11.92 4.48
CA VAL A 167 -6.84 -11.39 5.67
C VAL A 167 -5.93 -12.46 6.23
N TRP A 168 -4.64 -12.15 6.39
CA TRP A 168 -3.71 -13.09 7.01
C TRP A 168 -4.10 -13.38 8.45
N MET A 169 -4.36 -14.64 8.73
CA MET A 169 -4.56 -15.16 10.08
C MET A 169 -4.03 -16.60 10.14
N VAL A 170 -3.40 -16.94 11.25
CA VAL A 170 -3.13 -18.35 11.56
C VAL A 170 -4.40 -18.92 12.16
N ASN A 171 -5.12 -19.75 11.41
CA ASN A 171 -6.35 -20.40 11.87
C ASN A 171 -6.18 -21.92 11.80
N GLU A 172 -6.74 -22.63 12.79
CA GLU A 172 -6.75 -24.11 12.84
C GLU A 172 -7.96 -24.73 12.13
N GLY A 173 -8.87 -23.90 11.62
CA GLY A 173 -10.09 -24.32 10.92
C GLY A 173 -9.96 -24.33 9.40
N ASN A 174 -11.08 -24.58 8.72
CA ASN A 174 -11.20 -24.59 7.25
C ASN A 174 -11.68 -23.24 6.68
N THR A 175 -11.79 -22.21 7.50
CA THR A 175 -12.25 -20.88 7.11
C THR A 175 -11.26 -19.84 7.55
N ASN A 176 -11.12 -18.78 6.76
CA ASN A 176 -10.32 -17.61 7.10
C ASN A 176 -11.12 -16.33 6.92
N PRO A 177 -10.78 -15.28 7.68
CA PRO A 177 -11.43 -13.98 7.56
C PRO A 177 -11.09 -13.31 6.24
N TYR A 178 -12.01 -12.46 5.79
CA TYR A 178 -11.78 -11.51 4.71
C TYR A 178 -12.52 -10.21 4.98
N TYR A 179 -12.00 -9.12 4.41
CA TYR A 179 -12.69 -7.83 4.35
C TYR A 179 -13.32 -7.65 2.97
N TRP A 180 -14.47 -6.97 2.93
CA TRP A 180 -15.16 -6.73 1.67
C TRP A 180 -15.94 -5.42 1.63
N LEU A 181 -16.14 -4.92 0.41
CA LEU A 181 -16.98 -3.79 0.07
C LEU A 181 -18.11 -4.29 -0.83
N ALA A 182 -19.32 -3.78 -0.66
CA ALA A 182 -20.46 -4.12 -1.50
C ALA A 182 -21.00 -2.91 -2.26
N SER A 183 -21.44 -3.12 -3.51
CA SER A 183 -22.00 -2.05 -4.37
C SER A 183 -23.19 -1.33 -3.73
N TYR A 184 -23.95 -2.02 -2.88
CA TYR A 184 -25.17 -1.51 -2.23
C TYR A 184 -24.95 -0.98 -0.81
N ASP A 185 -23.72 -1.05 -0.27
CA ASP A 185 -23.37 -0.60 1.09
C ASP A 185 -22.36 0.54 1.10
N ASN A 186 -22.28 1.23 2.23
CA ASN A 186 -21.37 2.36 2.45
C ASN A 186 -20.25 2.07 3.47
N TYR A 187 -20.14 0.85 4.00
CA TYR A 187 -19.19 0.49 5.04
C TYR A 187 -18.30 -0.70 4.65
N LEU A 188 -17.11 -0.73 5.24
CA LEU A 188 -16.18 -1.85 5.12
C LEU A 188 -16.64 -2.97 6.04
N GLN A 189 -16.81 -4.17 5.51
CA GLN A 189 -17.33 -5.34 6.21
C GLN A 189 -16.24 -6.39 6.41
N THR A 190 -16.42 -7.27 7.40
CA THR A 190 -15.59 -8.45 7.63
C THR A 190 -16.44 -9.65 7.96
N THR A 191 -16.02 -10.79 7.47
CA THR A 191 -16.60 -12.12 7.77
C THR A 191 -15.56 -13.19 7.47
N SER A 192 -15.93 -14.47 7.44
CA SER A 192 -15.00 -15.55 7.10
C SER A 192 -15.62 -16.49 6.06
N THR A 193 -14.75 -17.11 5.26
CA THR A 193 -15.16 -18.02 4.21
C THR A 193 -14.21 -19.22 4.10
N ASN A 194 -14.56 -20.20 3.25
CA ASN A 194 -13.79 -21.42 3.05
C ASN A 194 -12.43 -21.13 2.40
N MET A 195 -11.38 -21.80 2.86
CA MET A 195 -10.01 -21.66 2.35
C MET A 195 -9.86 -21.99 0.86
N LYS A 196 -10.77 -22.73 0.27
CA LYS A 196 -10.77 -23.07 -1.15
C LYS A 196 -11.33 -21.95 -2.03
N GLU A 197 -12.04 -20.98 -1.46
CA GLU A 197 -12.55 -19.87 -2.24
C GLU A 197 -11.41 -19.02 -2.80
N GLY A 198 -11.67 -18.40 -3.94
CA GLY A 198 -10.69 -17.53 -4.60
C GLY A 198 -11.03 -16.06 -4.37
N LEU A 199 -10.22 -15.33 -3.62
CA LEU A 199 -10.38 -13.90 -3.34
C LEU A 199 -9.17 -13.10 -3.79
N SER A 200 -9.31 -11.78 -3.86
CA SER A 200 -8.21 -10.85 -4.05
C SER A 200 -7.31 -10.77 -2.82
N VAL A 201 -6.10 -10.25 -3.00
CA VAL A 201 -5.13 -10.04 -1.90
C VAL A 201 -4.54 -8.64 -2.01
N ARG A 202 -4.37 -7.96 -0.87
CA ARG A 202 -3.62 -6.72 -0.74
C ARG A 202 -2.36 -6.94 0.08
N PHE A 203 -1.30 -6.30 -0.37
CA PHE A 203 -0.04 -6.29 0.35
C PHE A 203 0.10 -5.02 1.19
N VAL A 204 0.76 -5.18 2.32
CA VAL A 204 1.07 -4.11 3.24
C VAL A 204 2.53 -4.25 3.69
N ARG A 205 3.14 -3.13 4.03
CA ARG A 205 4.43 -3.07 4.71
C ARG A 205 4.42 -1.93 5.71
N ASN A 206 5.29 -1.99 6.69
CA ASN A 206 5.52 -0.82 7.51
C ASN A 206 5.92 0.33 6.59
N ALA A 207 5.29 1.47 6.75
CA ALA A 207 5.76 2.66 6.09
C ALA A 207 7.25 2.76 6.41
N SER A 208 8.06 2.91 5.38
CA SER A 208 9.46 3.22 5.60
C SER A 208 9.48 4.45 6.49
N THR A 209 9.88 4.28 7.74
CA THR A 209 10.38 5.39 8.55
C THR A 209 11.76 5.83 8.04
N ALA A 210 12.03 5.61 6.77
CA ALA A 210 12.97 6.41 6.05
C ALA A 210 12.31 7.80 5.96
N SER A 211 12.41 8.51 7.02
CA SER A 211 12.22 9.94 7.25
C SER A 211 13.05 10.80 6.28
N LEU A 212 13.29 10.34 5.07
CA LEU A 212 13.94 11.09 4.01
C LEU A 212 12.98 12.14 3.42
N ASN A 213 11.66 11.90 3.43
CA ASN A 213 10.72 12.87 2.88
C ASN A 213 10.29 13.93 3.89
N ASP A 214 10.15 13.59 5.17
CA ASP A 214 9.78 14.59 6.16
C ASP A 214 10.94 15.55 6.45
N PHE A 215 12.15 15.03 6.69
CA PHE A 215 13.32 15.87 6.96
C PHE A 215 13.64 16.81 5.78
N THR A 216 13.54 16.35 4.53
CA THR A 216 13.74 17.20 3.34
C THR A 216 12.62 18.19 3.10
N ASN A 217 11.36 17.83 3.37
CA ASN A 217 10.20 18.71 3.17
C ASN A 217 10.11 19.82 4.23
N TRP A 218 10.68 19.62 5.40
CA TRP A 218 10.67 20.61 6.49
C TRP A 218 11.86 21.56 6.43
N ILE A 219 12.96 21.18 5.76
CA ILE A 219 14.13 22.04 5.61
C ILE A 219 13.95 22.97 4.41
N ASN A 220 13.78 24.25 4.70
CA ASN A 220 13.84 25.31 3.71
C ASN A 220 15.15 26.10 3.86
N ILE A 221 15.82 26.31 2.74
CA ILE A 221 17.04 27.11 2.67
C ILE A 221 16.77 28.43 1.94
N PHE A 222 17.21 29.52 2.52
CA PHE A 222 17.05 30.88 1.93
C PHE A 222 18.06 31.88 2.44
N PRO A 223 18.37 32.91 1.63
CA PRO A 223 18.07 33.05 0.21
C PRO A 223 18.88 32.05 -0.63
N ASN A 224 18.33 31.66 -1.77
CA ASN A 224 19.05 30.90 -2.78
C ASN A 224 18.57 31.37 -4.16
N PRO A 225 19.40 32.10 -4.93
CA PRO A 225 20.84 32.35 -4.75
C PRO A 225 21.25 33.24 -3.55
N SER A 226 22.51 33.11 -3.12
CA SER A 226 23.07 33.87 -2.01
C SER A 226 24.55 34.23 -2.23
N SER A 227 24.95 35.43 -1.74
CA SER A 227 26.33 35.88 -1.79
C SER A 227 27.15 35.58 -0.53
N LYS A 228 26.50 35.33 0.63
CA LYS A 228 27.22 35.18 1.89
C LYS A 228 26.69 34.11 2.83
N TYR A 229 25.40 34.11 3.11
CA TYR A 229 24.79 33.19 4.08
C TYR A 229 23.58 32.47 3.50
N ILE A 230 23.40 31.21 3.87
CA ILE A 230 22.18 30.48 3.68
C ILE A 230 21.58 30.22 5.05
N ASN A 231 20.32 30.63 5.25
CA ASN A 231 19.57 30.31 6.44
C ASN A 231 18.84 28.98 6.24
N VAL A 232 18.68 28.24 7.33
CA VAL A 232 17.95 26.97 7.41
C VAL A 232 16.86 27.15 8.46
N ASN A 233 15.62 26.83 8.13
CA ASN A 233 14.45 27.06 9.01
C ASN A 233 14.32 26.04 10.17
N ILE A 234 15.44 25.54 10.70
CA ILE A 234 15.48 24.59 11.81
C ILE A 234 16.30 25.17 12.94
N ASP A 235 15.77 25.07 14.17
CA ASP A 235 16.44 25.54 15.39
C ASP A 235 17.36 24.48 16.04
N SER A 236 17.38 23.25 15.54
CA SER A 236 18.30 22.18 15.99
C SER A 236 19.66 22.31 15.33
N GLU A 237 20.68 21.74 15.97
CA GLU A 237 22.02 21.61 15.41
C GLU A 237 22.04 20.59 14.26
N LEU A 238 22.61 20.97 13.12
CA LEU A 238 22.79 20.13 11.93
C LEU A 238 24.23 20.14 11.47
N GLU A 239 24.74 19.00 11.02
CA GLU A 239 25.99 18.99 10.22
C GLU A 239 25.66 19.41 8.79
N ALA A 240 26.33 20.45 8.33
CA ALA A 240 26.25 20.97 6.96
C ALA A 240 27.51 20.62 6.18
N VAL A 241 27.34 19.96 5.03
CA VAL A 241 28.46 19.62 4.14
C VAL A 241 28.17 20.15 2.75
N VAL A 242 29.09 20.98 2.22
CA VAL A 242 28.97 21.54 0.87
C VAL A 242 29.96 20.86 -0.06
N PHE A 243 29.48 20.42 -1.21
CA PHE A 243 30.24 19.78 -2.27
C PHE A 243 30.20 20.61 -3.54
N ASP A 244 31.29 20.58 -4.33
CA ASP A 244 31.22 20.98 -5.72
C ASP A 244 30.46 19.94 -6.58
N LEU A 245 30.25 20.25 -7.86
CA LEU A 245 29.54 19.34 -8.78
C LEU A 245 30.34 18.07 -9.13
N LEU A 246 31.60 17.98 -8.76
CA LEU A 246 32.44 16.79 -8.93
C LEU A 246 32.46 15.91 -7.68
N GLY A 247 31.74 16.32 -6.60
CA GLY A 247 31.65 15.61 -5.34
C GLY A 247 32.81 15.90 -4.37
N LYS A 248 33.64 16.92 -4.62
CA LYS A 248 34.67 17.32 -3.67
C LYS A 248 34.05 18.14 -2.54
N GLU A 249 34.31 17.74 -1.32
CA GLU A 249 33.91 18.45 -0.10
C GLU A 249 34.66 19.79 0.02
N LEU A 250 33.93 20.88 0.26
CA LEU A 250 34.47 22.25 0.37
C LEU A 250 34.25 22.85 1.75
N ILE A 251 33.14 22.55 2.40
CA ILE A 251 32.77 23.02 3.75
C ILE A 251 32.18 21.81 4.51
N ARG A 252 32.57 21.67 5.78
CA ARG A 252 31.93 20.80 6.74
C ARG A 252 31.90 21.49 8.10
N GLU A 253 30.73 21.76 8.61
CA GLU A 253 30.56 22.39 9.92
C GLU A 253 29.21 22.07 10.55
N ASN A 254 29.13 22.13 11.87
CA ASN A 254 27.85 22.10 12.57
C ASN A 254 27.22 23.48 12.59
N ILE A 255 26.01 23.59 12.15
CA ILE A 255 25.26 24.85 12.06
C ILE A 255 24.02 24.84 12.91
N LYS A 256 23.60 26.02 13.35
CA LYS A 256 22.28 26.25 13.94
C LYS A 256 21.59 27.37 13.20
N GLY A 257 20.71 26.99 12.26
CA GLY A 257 19.89 27.93 11.49
C GLY A 257 20.61 28.74 10.41
N ARG A 258 21.97 28.71 10.28
CA ARG A 258 22.68 29.47 9.25
C ARG A 258 24.03 28.86 8.88
N LEU A 259 24.34 28.83 7.57
CA LEU A 259 25.61 28.43 6.98
C LEU A 259 26.28 29.60 6.32
N ASP A 260 27.60 29.79 6.57
CA ASP A 260 28.44 30.80 5.89
C ASP A 260 29.06 30.20 4.62
N ILE A 261 28.70 30.75 3.47
CA ILE A 261 29.24 30.36 2.16
C ILE A 261 30.12 31.47 1.54
N SER A 262 30.56 32.47 2.33
CA SER A 262 31.30 33.64 1.81
C SER A 262 32.62 33.28 1.14
N LEU A 263 33.26 32.20 1.54
CA LEU A 263 34.52 31.69 1.01
C LEU A 263 34.38 30.90 -0.30
N LEU A 264 33.18 30.55 -0.69
CA LEU A 264 32.94 29.85 -1.96
C LEU A 264 33.05 30.84 -3.13
N GLU A 265 33.58 30.36 -4.25
CA GLU A 265 33.55 31.11 -5.51
C GLU A 265 32.11 31.14 -6.07
N LYS A 266 31.84 32.03 -7.02
CA LYS A 266 30.55 32.06 -7.71
C LYS A 266 30.31 30.76 -8.45
N GLY A 267 29.16 30.12 -8.22
CA GLY A 267 28.88 28.82 -8.83
C GLY A 267 27.69 28.08 -8.22
N THR A 268 27.50 26.85 -8.68
CA THR A 268 26.49 25.91 -8.17
C THR A 268 27.16 24.84 -7.32
N TYR A 269 26.54 24.53 -6.17
CA TYR A 269 27.03 23.56 -5.20
C TYR A 269 25.92 22.70 -4.69
N ILE A 270 26.26 21.56 -4.07
CA ILE A 270 25.36 20.67 -3.38
C ILE A 270 25.58 20.83 -1.88
N LEU A 271 24.52 21.14 -1.15
CA LEU A 271 24.51 21.21 0.31
C LEU A 271 23.77 19.99 0.87
N ASN A 272 24.46 19.20 1.69
CA ASN A 272 23.86 18.16 2.52
C ASN A 272 23.73 18.68 3.95
N LEU A 273 22.54 18.49 4.54
CA LEU A 273 22.22 18.79 5.93
C LEU A 273 21.80 17.50 6.63
N THR A 274 22.42 17.17 7.76
CA THR A 274 22.09 15.96 8.51
C THR A 274 22.00 16.21 10.01
N ASP A 275 21.07 15.53 10.67
CA ASP A 275 20.94 15.44 12.13
C ASP A 275 21.64 14.21 12.72
N GLY A 276 22.39 13.44 11.89
CA GLY A 276 23.05 12.18 12.26
C GLY A 276 22.21 10.94 11.98
N ILE A 277 20.91 11.08 11.71
CA ILE A 277 19.97 10.01 11.33
C ILE A 277 19.46 10.25 9.91
N ASN A 278 19.03 11.46 9.62
CA ASN A 278 18.43 11.87 8.36
C ASN A 278 19.34 12.83 7.61
N THR A 279 19.27 12.82 6.28
CA THR A 279 20.02 13.76 5.43
C THR A 279 19.10 14.37 4.40
N SER A 280 19.16 15.69 4.25
CA SER A 280 18.54 16.40 3.13
C SER A 280 19.59 16.98 2.19
N THR A 281 19.30 16.97 0.88
CA THR A 281 20.21 17.44 -0.16
C THR A 281 19.57 18.60 -0.91
N HIS A 282 20.29 19.72 -1.00
CA HIS A 282 19.84 20.94 -1.64
C HIS A 282 20.86 21.45 -2.65
N LYS A 283 20.35 21.94 -3.78
CA LYS A 283 21.17 22.72 -4.71
C LYS A 283 21.24 24.15 -4.20
N ILE A 284 22.46 24.69 -4.06
CA ILE A 284 22.69 26.09 -3.70
C ILE A 284 23.43 26.83 -4.81
N ILE A 285 23.15 28.11 -4.96
CA ILE A 285 23.76 28.99 -5.94
C ILE A 285 24.46 30.15 -5.22
N LYS A 286 25.78 30.25 -5.40
CA LYS A 286 26.62 31.34 -4.88
C LYS A 286 26.76 32.41 -5.93
N GLU A 287 26.42 33.65 -5.58
CA GLU A 287 26.58 34.87 -6.39
C GLU A 287 27.86 35.70 -6.09
#